data_a710818d0e4490bc9b792024c5567ae3
#
_entry.id   a710818d0e4490bc9b792024c5567ae3
#
_cell.length_a   1.000
_cell.length_b   1.000
_cell.length_c   1.000
_cell.angle_alpha   90.00
_cell.angle_beta   90.00
_cell.angle_gamma   90.00
#
_symmetry.space_group_name_H-M   'P 1'
#
loop_
_entity.id
_entity.type
_entity.pdbx_description
1 polymer ?
#
loop_
_entity_poly.entity_id
_entity_poly.type
_entity_poly.pdbx_seq_one_letter_code
_entity_poly.pdbx_strand_id
1 'polypeptide(L)'
;MATTPLRGALIVVEGGDRCGKTTQCAALLKNLLLHGINAMAIKFPDRMSETGKLIDQYLKGTTDVDDHAVHLLFSANRWESMSHIRSLLEAGTTLVVDRYAYSGAAYSAAKGLDLKWCMSPDMGLLKPDLVIYLDLDPEVAAKRADYGSERYERTDFQAAVRKHFEIVADKDWMIMDATRTQEALTSDMVLAVLNTIKNCKTTPLNDDLWKQ
;
A
#
# COMPACT_ATOMS: atom_id res chain seq x y z
N MET A 1 35.23 12.87 2.97
CA MET A 1 33.80 13.14 2.75
C MET A 1 33.05 11.88 3.15
N ALA A 2 32.22 11.94 4.17
CA ALA A 2 31.38 10.79 4.53
C ALA A 2 30.42 10.54 3.36
N THR A 3 30.52 9.37 2.72
CA THR A 3 29.55 8.94 1.71
C THR A 3 28.22 8.74 2.43
N THR A 4 27.21 9.50 2.06
CA THR A 4 25.85 9.24 2.53
C THR A 4 25.54 7.76 2.25
N PRO A 5 25.17 6.97 3.26
CA PRO A 5 24.85 5.57 3.01
C PRO A 5 23.69 5.49 2.00
N LEU A 6 23.83 4.59 1.04
CA LEU A 6 22.81 4.37 0.03
C LEU A 6 21.58 3.75 0.71
N ARG A 7 20.43 4.43 0.67
CA ARG A 7 19.19 3.90 1.24
C ARG A 7 18.43 2.97 0.28
N GLY A 8 17.57 2.16 0.83
CA GLY A 8 16.57 1.42 0.07
C GLY A 8 15.43 2.31 -0.43
N ALA A 9 14.60 1.79 -1.33
CA ALA A 9 13.41 2.44 -1.85
C ALA A 9 12.14 1.97 -1.12
N LEU A 10 11.21 2.88 -0.88
CA LEU A 10 9.87 2.58 -0.37
C LEU A 10 8.90 2.48 -1.55
N ILE A 11 8.52 1.25 -1.91
CA ILE A 11 7.61 0.94 -3.02
C ILE A 11 6.27 0.50 -2.45
N VAL A 12 5.20 1.19 -2.78
CA VAL A 12 3.85 0.87 -2.32
C VAL A 12 3.02 0.32 -3.49
N VAL A 13 2.32 -0.77 -3.26
CA VAL A 13 1.38 -1.37 -4.21
C VAL A 13 -0.04 -1.20 -3.67
N GLU A 14 -0.86 -0.45 -4.38
CA GLU A 14 -2.23 -0.10 -4.03
C GLU A 14 -3.25 -0.67 -5.03
N GLY A 15 -4.50 -0.62 -4.67
CA GLY A 15 -5.62 -1.07 -5.50
C GLY A 15 -6.77 -1.66 -4.69
N GLY A 16 -7.91 -1.92 -5.35
CA GLY A 16 -9.09 -2.56 -4.76
C GLY A 16 -8.84 -3.99 -4.26
N ASP A 17 -9.85 -4.58 -3.63
CA ASP A 17 -9.74 -5.97 -3.20
C ASP A 17 -9.70 -6.91 -4.40
N ARG A 18 -8.94 -8.00 -4.25
CA ARG A 18 -8.78 -9.03 -5.31
C ARG A 18 -8.18 -8.53 -6.63
N CYS A 19 -7.58 -7.33 -6.70
CA CYS A 19 -6.88 -6.88 -7.92
C CYS A 19 -5.52 -7.56 -8.16
N GLY A 20 -5.00 -8.37 -7.21
CA GLY A 20 -3.77 -9.15 -7.38
C GLY A 20 -2.54 -8.58 -6.67
N LYS A 21 -2.69 -7.57 -5.80
CA LYS A 21 -1.59 -6.93 -5.06
C LYS A 21 -0.64 -7.92 -4.40
N THR A 22 -1.16 -8.80 -3.55
CA THR A 22 -0.33 -9.76 -2.78
C THR A 22 0.49 -10.67 -3.71
N THR A 23 -0.12 -11.13 -4.80
CA THR A 23 0.56 -11.94 -5.83
C THR A 23 1.68 -11.16 -6.50
N GLN A 24 1.40 -9.90 -6.89
CA GLN A 24 2.38 -9.04 -7.55
C GLN A 24 3.51 -8.61 -6.59
N CYS A 25 3.20 -8.30 -5.33
CA CYS A 25 4.22 -8.00 -4.32
C CYS A 25 5.18 -9.19 -4.12
N ALA A 26 4.65 -10.42 -4.04
CA ALA A 26 5.48 -11.62 -3.91
C ALA A 26 6.34 -11.87 -5.16
N ALA A 27 5.77 -11.70 -6.35
CA ALA A 27 6.50 -11.84 -7.61
C ALA A 27 7.58 -10.76 -7.78
N LEU A 28 7.26 -9.51 -7.45
CA LEU A 28 8.19 -8.39 -7.45
C LEU A 28 9.34 -8.64 -6.48
N LEU A 29 9.06 -9.00 -5.23
CA LEU A 29 10.09 -9.31 -4.23
C LEU A 29 11.04 -10.38 -4.73
N LYS A 30 10.50 -11.51 -5.25
CA LYS A 30 11.30 -12.59 -5.80
C LYS A 30 12.25 -12.09 -6.90
N ASN A 31 11.76 -11.27 -7.83
CA ASN A 31 12.58 -10.73 -8.92
C ASN A 31 13.66 -9.77 -8.41
N LEU A 32 13.33 -8.88 -7.44
CA LEU A 32 14.33 -7.97 -6.87
C LEU A 32 15.48 -8.74 -6.21
N LEU A 33 15.18 -9.80 -5.45
CA LEU A 33 16.19 -10.68 -4.85
C LEU A 33 17.05 -11.36 -5.90
N LEU A 34 16.48 -11.84 -7.02
CA LEU A 34 17.22 -12.40 -8.15
C LEU A 34 18.15 -11.37 -8.82
N HIS A 35 17.79 -10.09 -8.79
CA HIS A 35 18.66 -8.99 -9.26
C HIS A 35 19.70 -8.54 -8.21
N GLY A 36 19.84 -9.27 -7.10
CA GLY A 36 20.79 -8.93 -6.03
C GLY A 36 20.41 -7.70 -5.19
N ILE A 37 19.16 -7.26 -5.28
CA ILE A 37 18.63 -6.16 -4.45
C ILE A 37 18.25 -6.70 -3.08
N ASN A 38 18.78 -6.10 -2.00
CA ASN A 38 18.29 -6.37 -0.66
C ASN A 38 16.88 -5.82 -0.52
N ALA A 39 15.87 -6.68 -0.44
CA ALA A 39 14.46 -6.28 -0.41
C ALA A 39 13.64 -7.12 0.57
N MET A 40 12.58 -6.52 1.10
CA MET A 40 11.62 -7.15 2.02
C MET A 40 10.20 -6.75 1.66
N ALA A 41 9.24 -7.65 1.88
CA ALA A 41 7.81 -7.33 1.78
C ALA A 41 7.24 -6.95 3.14
N ILE A 42 6.37 -5.94 3.13
CA ILE A 42 5.54 -5.52 4.27
C ILE A 42 4.10 -5.44 3.78
N LYS A 43 3.15 -5.71 4.66
CA LYS A 43 1.72 -5.63 4.34
C LYS A 43 0.98 -4.88 5.42
N PHE A 44 0.09 -3.98 5.02
CA PHE A 44 -0.87 -3.36 5.93
C PHE A 44 -2.31 -3.81 5.63
N PRO A 45 -3.13 -3.99 6.69
CA PRO A 45 -2.70 -3.92 8.09
C PRO A 45 -1.77 -5.09 8.44
N ASP A 46 -0.80 -4.84 9.33
CA ASP A 46 -0.08 -5.92 10.02
C ASP A 46 -1.01 -6.56 11.04
N ARG A 47 -1.61 -7.68 10.67
CA ARG A 47 -2.61 -8.41 11.49
C ARG A 47 -1.99 -9.14 12.69
N MET A 48 -0.65 -9.16 12.79
CA MET A 48 0.06 -9.85 13.90
C MET A 48 0.27 -8.95 15.11
N SER A 49 0.29 -7.63 14.91
CA SER A 49 0.39 -6.65 16.00
C SER A 49 -0.88 -6.59 16.87
N GLU A 50 -0.81 -5.94 18.03
CA GLU A 50 -1.99 -5.83 18.91
C GLU A 50 -3.10 -4.99 18.27
N THR A 51 -2.77 -3.87 17.62
CA THR A 51 -3.73 -3.08 16.85
C THR A 51 -4.28 -3.88 15.68
N GLY A 52 -3.43 -4.65 15.00
CA GLY A 52 -3.79 -5.47 13.86
C GLY A 52 -4.74 -6.62 14.16
N LYS A 53 -4.68 -7.21 15.35
CA LYS A 53 -5.64 -8.24 15.80
C LYS A 53 -7.06 -7.68 15.89
N LEU A 54 -7.21 -6.45 16.39
CA LEU A 54 -8.51 -5.76 16.43
C LEU A 54 -9.04 -5.47 15.02
N ILE A 55 -8.15 -5.00 14.14
CA ILE A 55 -8.49 -4.76 12.74
C ILE A 55 -8.89 -6.07 12.04
N ASP A 56 -8.20 -7.18 12.30
CA ASP A 56 -8.52 -8.49 11.71
C ASP A 56 -9.91 -8.97 12.13
N GLN A 57 -10.27 -8.82 13.40
CA GLN A 57 -11.61 -9.15 13.90
C GLN A 57 -12.69 -8.30 13.22
N TYR A 58 -12.44 -7.00 13.04
CA TYR A 58 -13.36 -6.10 12.33
C TYR A 58 -13.52 -6.51 10.87
N LEU A 59 -12.42 -6.79 10.15
CA LEU A 59 -12.46 -7.19 8.74
C LEU A 59 -13.18 -8.53 8.53
N LYS A 60 -13.03 -9.46 9.46
CA LYS A 60 -13.76 -10.75 9.46
C LYS A 60 -15.22 -10.62 9.89
N GLY A 61 -15.68 -9.44 10.29
CA GLY A 61 -17.05 -9.22 10.74
C GLY A 61 -17.38 -9.82 12.10
N THR A 62 -16.37 -10.24 12.89
CA THR A 62 -16.57 -10.81 14.23
C THR A 62 -16.74 -9.75 15.31
N THR A 63 -16.38 -8.51 15.02
CA THR A 63 -16.53 -7.34 15.91
C THR A 63 -16.92 -6.13 15.08
N ASP A 64 -17.85 -5.34 15.60
CA ASP A 64 -18.19 -4.03 15.04
C ASP A 64 -17.46 -2.92 15.80
N VAL A 65 -16.94 -1.96 15.05
CA VAL A 65 -16.23 -0.79 15.55
C VAL A 65 -16.75 0.43 14.79
N ASP A 66 -16.92 1.55 15.46
CA ASP A 66 -17.27 2.83 14.82
C ASP A 66 -16.30 3.16 13.69
N ASP A 67 -16.79 3.73 12.60
CA ASP A 67 -16.02 3.97 11.39
C ASP A 67 -14.84 4.92 11.60
N HIS A 68 -14.97 5.93 12.47
CA HIS A 68 -13.85 6.80 12.82
C HIS A 68 -12.81 6.05 13.67
N ALA A 69 -13.28 5.26 14.65
CA ALA A 69 -12.40 4.50 15.53
C ALA A 69 -11.59 3.46 14.76
N VAL A 70 -12.21 2.70 13.85
CA VAL A 70 -11.48 1.71 13.05
C VAL A 70 -10.52 2.38 12.07
N HIS A 71 -10.85 3.54 11.50
CA HIS A 71 -9.93 4.31 10.67
C HIS A 71 -8.67 4.71 11.46
N LEU A 72 -8.83 5.20 12.68
CA LEU A 72 -7.70 5.55 13.56
C LEU A 72 -6.88 4.31 13.94
N LEU A 73 -7.50 3.13 14.12
CA LEU A 73 -6.76 1.88 14.32
C LEU A 73 -5.91 1.50 13.11
N PHE A 74 -6.42 1.64 11.88
CA PHE A 74 -5.62 1.41 10.66
C PHE A 74 -4.44 2.38 10.57
N SER A 75 -4.62 3.65 10.95
CA SER A 75 -3.53 4.61 11.00
C SER A 75 -2.51 4.25 12.08
N ALA A 76 -2.95 3.94 13.30
CA ALA A 76 -2.06 3.50 14.39
C ALA A 76 -1.23 2.28 13.99
N ASN A 77 -1.83 1.31 13.28
CA ASN A 77 -1.14 0.13 12.77
C ASN A 77 -0.02 0.46 11.77
N ARG A 78 -0.15 1.52 10.99
CA ARG A 78 0.94 2.05 10.15
C ARG A 78 2.00 2.74 10.97
N TRP A 79 1.59 3.63 11.89
CA TRP A 79 2.51 4.41 12.71
C TRP A 79 3.39 3.55 13.62
N GLU A 80 2.86 2.47 14.22
CA GLU A 80 3.65 1.57 15.08
C GLU A 80 4.82 0.92 14.33
N SER A 81 4.72 0.79 12.99
CA SER A 81 5.75 0.18 12.14
C SER A 81 6.78 1.20 11.62
N MET A 82 6.54 2.51 11.72
CA MET A 82 7.33 3.53 11.00
C MET A 82 8.80 3.57 11.41
N SER A 83 9.11 3.45 12.69
CA SER A 83 10.51 3.44 13.14
C SER A 83 11.30 2.26 12.56
N HIS A 84 10.66 1.08 12.48
CA HIS A 84 11.27 -0.10 11.89
C HIS A 84 11.44 0.04 10.38
N ILE A 85 10.40 0.53 9.68
CA ILE A 85 10.45 0.80 8.23
C ILE A 85 11.58 1.78 7.90
N ARG A 86 11.69 2.87 8.64
CA ARG A 86 12.77 3.85 8.48
C ARG A 86 14.15 3.20 8.63
N SER A 87 14.36 2.45 9.70
CA SER A 87 15.64 1.76 9.98
C SER A 87 16.03 0.80 8.84
N LEU A 88 15.07 0.04 8.29
CA LEU A 88 15.32 -0.85 7.16
C LEU A 88 15.72 -0.09 5.89
N LEU A 89 15.00 0.99 5.58
CA LEU A 89 15.31 1.83 4.41
C LEU A 89 16.68 2.48 4.54
N GLU A 90 17.03 3.04 5.71
CA GLU A 90 18.33 3.64 5.99
C GLU A 90 19.47 2.61 5.95
N ALA A 91 19.19 1.34 6.29
CA ALA A 91 20.12 0.22 6.15
C ALA A 91 20.26 -0.30 4.70
N GLY A 92 19.61 0.34 3.72
CA GLY A 92 19.69 -0.03 2.30
C GLY A 92 18.72 -1.12 1.87
N THR A 93 17.75 -1.51 2.70
CA THR A 93 16.73 -2.50 2.34
C THR A 93 15.58 -1.83 1.59
N THR A 94 15.30 -2.26 0.37
CA THR A 94 14.11 -1.83 -0.40
C THR A 94 12.87 -2.51 0.15
N LEU A 95 11.81 -1.76 0.38
CA LEU A 95 10.55 -2.28 0.90
C LEU A 95 9.47 -2.31 -0.17
N VAL A 96 8.84 -3.48 -0.33
CA VAL A 96 7.64 -3.68 -1.18
C VAL A 96 6.45 -3.78 -0.23
N VAL A 97 5.58 -2.78 -0.23
CA VAL A 97 4.50 -2.63 0.74
C VAL A 97 3.15 -2.88 0.06
N ASP A 98 2.44 -3.93 0.51
CA ASP A 98 1.06 -4.25 0.08
C ASP A 98 0.08 -3.42 0.91
N ARG A 99 -0.49 -2.37 0.34
CA ARG A 99 -1.33 -1.31 0.92
C ARG A 99 -0.58 -0.34 1.85
N TYR A 100 -1.07 0.89 1.89
CA TYR A 100 -0.52 1.96 2.72
C TYR A 100 -1.61 2.96 3.15
N ALA A 101 -1.23 4.20 3.44
CA ALA A 101 -2.13 5.26 3.88
C ALA A 101 -3.25 5.55 2.86
N TYR A 102 -2.98 5.40 1.58
CA TYR A 102 -3.94 5.66 0.51
C TYR A 102 -5.14 4.71 0.58
N SER A 103 -4.91 3.41 0.83
CA SER A 103 -5.98 2.46 1.16
C SER A 103 -6.78 2.94 2.38
N GLY A 104 -6.12 3.41 3.45
CA GLY A 104 -6.79 3.92 4.64
C GLY A 104 -7.75 5.07 4.33
N ALA A 105 -7.29 6.06 3.57
CA ALA A 105 -8.11 7.20 3.16
C ALA A 105 -9.26 6.78 2.22
N ALA A 106 -8.96 6.02 1.15
CA ALA A 106 -9.94 5.65 0.14
C ALA A 106 -11.08 4.78 0.71
N TYR A 107 -10.75 3.77 1.52
CA TYR A 107 -11.73 2.86 2.12
C TYR A 107 -12.61 3.56 3.17
N SER A 108 -12.06 4.48 3.95
CA SER A 108 -12.83 5.22 4.95
C SER A 108 -13.70 6.29 4.32
N ALA A 109 -13.20 6.99 3.32
CA ALA A 109 -14.01 7.94 2.55
C ALA A 109 -15.15 7.23 1.78
N ALA A 110 -14.93 6.01 1.27
CA ALA A 110 -16.00 5.21 0.64
C ALA A 110 -17.13 4.83 1.60
N LYS A 111 -16.91 4.87 2.91
CA LYS A 111 -17.96 4.73 3.94
C LYS A 111 -18.70 6.03 4.23
N GLY A 112 -18.30 7.14 3.63
CA GLY A 112 -18.91 8.46 3.80
C GLY A 112 -18.18 9.39 4.76
N LEU A 113 -16.99 9.02 5.25
CA LEU A 113 -16.18 9.91 6.07
C LEU A 113 -15.53 11.00 5.20
N ASP A 114 -15.30 12.18 5.79
CA ASP A 114 -14.61 13.28 5.10
C ASP A 114 -13.19 12.86 4.71
N LEU A 115 -12.84 12.99 3.43
CA LEU A 115 -11.56 12.54 2.91
C LEU A 115 -10.37 13.26 3.56
N LYS A 116 -10.48 14.57 3.82
CA LYS A 116 -9.40 15.35 4.45
C LYS A 116 -9.19 14.88 5.90
N TRP A 117 -10.29 14.59 6.59
CA TRP A 117 -10.21 13.98 7.91
C TRP A 117 -9.54 12.60 7.85
N CYS A 118 -9.89 11.76 6.88
CA CYS A 118 -9.26 10.43 6.69
C CYS A 118 -7.75 10.51 6.39
N MET A 119 -7.30 11.55 5.73
CA MET A 119 -5.87 11.75 5.45
C MET A 119 -5.09 12.25 6.67
N SER A 120 -5.72 13.00 7.56
CA SER A 120 -5.05 13.73 8.64
C SER A 120 -4.27 12.85 9.63
N PRO A 121 -4.74 11.67 10.07
CA PRO A 121 -3.98 10.83 11.01
C PRO A 121 -2.69 10.25 10.42
N ASP A 122 -2.57 10.19 9.10
CA ASP A 122 -1.40 9.65 8.39
C ASP A 122 -0.47 10.76 7.86
N MET A 123 -0.77 12.02 8.11
CA MET A 123 0.11 13.14 7.76
C MET A 123 1.47 12.99 8.43
N GLY A 124 2.54 13.00 7.62
CA GLY A 124 3.90 12.86 8.12
C GLY A 124 4.43 11.43 8.15
N LEU A 125 3.66 10.45 7.70
CA LEU A 125 4.23 9.14 7.35
C LEU A 125 5.27 9.30 6.24
N LEU A 126 6.14 8.31 6.08
CA LEU A 126 7.08 8.28 4.96
C LEU A 126 6.35 8.32 3.63
N LYS A 127 6.71 9.28 2.77
CA LYS A 127 6.21 9.35 1.40
C LYS A 127 6.89 8.25 0.56
N PRO A 128 6.14 7.39 -0.13
CA PRO A 128 6.71 6.39 -1.03
C PRO A 128 7.55 7.01 -2.16
N ASP A 129 8.62 6.32 -2.55
CA ASP A 129 9.40 6.67 -3.74
C ASP A 129 8.67 6.30 -5.03
N LEU A 130 7.79 5.29 -4.97
CA LEU A 130 6.92 4.88 -6.07
C LEU A 130 5.64 4.28 -5.50
N VAL A 131 4.51 4.71 -6.04
CA VAL A 131 3.20 4.07 -5.83
C VAL A 131 2.78 3.39 -7.12
N ILE A 132 2.48 2.10 -7.06
CA ILE A 132 1.95 1.30 -8.16
C ILE A 132 0.49 1.00 -7.84
N TYR A 133 -0.41 1.51 -8.64
CA TYR A 133 -1.84 1.26 -8.49
C TYR A 133 -2.31 0.20 -9.50
N LEU A 134 -2.77 -0.93 -8.98
CA LEU A 134 -3.36 -2.00 -9.78
C LEU A 134 -4.85 -1.72 -9.97
N ASP A 135 -5.20 -1.14 -11.12
CA ASP A 135 -6.57 -0.83 -11.47
C ASP A 135 -7.29 -2.07 -12.00
N LEU A 136 -8.37 -2.46 -11.35
CA LEU A 136 -9.24 -3.55 -11.77
C LEU A 136 -10.69 -3.17 -11.52
N ASP A 137 -11.54 -3.43 -12.52
CA ASP A 137 -12.97 -3.26 -12.36
C ASP A 137 -13.52 -4.18 -11.25
N PRO A 138 -14.29 -3.64 -10.29
CA PRO A 138 -14.86 -4.43 -9.19
C PRO A 138 -15.69 -5.64 -9.62
N GLU A 139 -16.38 -5.56 -10.77
CA GLU A 139 -17.13 -6.70 -11.31
C GLU A 139 -16.22 -7.81 -11.82
N VAL A 140 -15.04 -7.45 -12.34
CA VAL A 140 -14.01 -8.44 -12.72
C VAL A 140 -13.35 -9.02 -11.49
N ALA A 141 -13.08 -8.21 -10.47
CA ALA A 141 -12.53 -8.66 -9.19
C ALA A 141 -13.47 -9.64 -8.48
N ALA A 142 -14.80 -9.40 -8.54
CA ALA A 142 -15.82 -10.25 -7.93
C ALA A 142 -15.89 -11.66 -8.51
N LYS A 143 -15.38 -11.89 -9.73
CA LYS A 143 -15.30 -13.21 -10.35
C LYS A 143 -14.09 -14.04 -9.89
N ARG A 144 -13.18 -13.45 -9.12
CA ARG A 144 -12.00 -14.16 -8.59
C ARG A 144 -12.37 -14.99 -7.36
N ALA A 145 -11.64 -16.09 -7.14
CA ALA A 145 -11.88 -17.01 -6.03
C ALA A 145 -11.89 -16.29 -4.66
N ASP A 146 -12.71 -16.80 -3.73
CA ASP A 146 -12.85 -16.32 -2.35
C ASP A 146 -13.34 -14.86 -2.19
N TYR A 147 -13.92 -14.25 -3.23
CA TYR A 147 -14.54 -12.93 -3.12
C TYR A 147 -15.77 -12.98 -2.21
N GLY A 148 -15.91 -12.00 -1.32
CA GLY A 148 -17.03 -11.91 -0.35
C GLY A 148 -16.71 -12.50 1.02
N SER A 149 -15.47 -12.92 1.28
CA SER A 149 -15.04 -13.47 2.57
C SER A 149 -14.75 -12.41 3.63
N GLU A 150 -14.47 -11.17 3.23
CA GLU A 150 -14.21 -10.05 4.15
C GLU A 150 -15.25 -8.92 3.99
N ARG A 151 -15.41 -8.10 5.03
CA ARG A 151 -16.42 -7.03 5.19
C ARG A 151 -16.52 -6.09 3.97
N TYR A 152 -15.41 -5.78 3.33
CA TYR A 152 -15.33 -4.79 2.25
C TYR A 152 -15.44 -5.40 0.84
N GLU A 153 -15.47 -6.72 0.70
CA GLU A 153 -15.56 -7.42 -0.59
C GLU A 153 -17.00 -7.40 -1.13
N ARG A 154 -17.49 -6.21 -1.47
CA ARG A 154 -18.78 -5.95 -2.11
C ARG A 154 -18.56 -5.04 -3.30
N THR A 155 -19.14 -5.34 -4.44
CA THR A 155 -18.88 -4.62 -5.70
C THR A 155 -19.26 -3.14 -5.65
N ASP A 156 -20.40 -2.81 -5.02
CA ASP A 156 -20.86 -1.44 -4.83
C ASP A 156 -19.87 -0.62 -3.98
N PHE A 157 -19.39 -1.20 -2.88
CA PHE A 157 -18.40 -0.59 -2.01
C PHE A 157 -17.03 -0.45 -2.71
N GLN A 158 -16.57 -1.49 -3.40
CA GLN A 158 -15.30 -1.44 -4.14
C GLN A 158 -15.34 -0.43 -5.30
N ALA A 159 -16.50 -0.20 -5.92
CA ALA A 159 -16.67 0.87 -6.91
C ALA A 159 -16.53 2.28 -6.27
N ALA A 160 -17.04 2.48 -5.06
CA ALA A 160 -16.82 3.71 -4.32
C ALA A 160 -15.36 3.88 -3.90
N VAL A 161 -14.70 2.81 -3.43
CA VAL A 161 -13.26 2.81 -3.12
C VAL A 161 -12.42 3.21 -4.33
N ARG A 162 -12.69 2.64 -5.52
CA ARG A 162 -11.98 2.97 -6.76
C ARG A 162 -12.05 4.46 -7.09
N LYS A 163 -13.24 5.08 -6.96
CA LYS A 163 -13.41 6.53 -7.14
C LYS A 163 -12.57 7.35 -6.17
N HIS A 164 -12.48 6.93 -4.91
CA HIS A 164 -11.66 7.62 -3.92
C HIS A 164 -10.16 7.44 -4.19
N PHE A 165 -9.72 6.31 -4.73
CA PHE A 165 -8.34 6.16 -5.20
C PHE A 165 -8.01 7.15 -6.33
N GLU A 166 -8.93 7.39 -7.27
CA GLU A 166 -8.76 8.41 -8.33
C GLU A 166 -8.57 9.82 -7.75
N ILE A 167 -9.21 10.12 -6.61
CA ILE A 167 -9.09 11.43 -5.94
C ILE A 167 -7.77 11.56 -5.16
N VAL A 168 -7.32 10.50 -4.49
CA VAL A 168 -6.09 10.53 -3.68
C VAL A 168 -4.83 10.25 -4.50
N ALA A 169 -4.98 9.80 -5.75
CA ALA A 169 -3.86 9.51 -6.63
C ALA A 169 -3.08 10.78 -6.96
N ASP A 170 -1.76 10.73 -6.81
CA ASP A 170 -0.86 11.77 -7.30
C ASP A 170 -0.52 11.47 -8.78
N LYS A 171 -0.18 12.53 -9.51
CA LYS A 171 0.22 12.45 -10.95
C LYS A 171 1.40 11.51 -11.20
N ASP A 172 2.22 11.26 -10.18
CA ASP A 172 3.43 10.45 -10.27
C ASP A 172 3.15 8.96 -9.99
N TRP A 173 1.89 8.56 -9.77
CA TRP A 173 1.54 7.16 -9.60
C TRP A 173 1.66 6.37 -10.89
N MET A 174 2.17 5.15 -10.80
CA MET A 174 2.15 4.19 -11.89
C MET A 174 0.82 3.42 -11.87
N ILE A 175 -0.11 3.80 -12.76
CA ILE A 175 -1.39 3.11 -12.89
C ILE A 175 -1.24 1.96 -13.87
N MET A 176 -1.63 0.75 -13.47
CA MET A 176 -1.51 -0.48 -14.26
C MET A 176 -2.86 -1.19 -14.41
N ASP A 177 -3.22 -1.54 -15.63
CA ASP A 177 -4.38 -2.37 -15.92
C ASP A 177 -4.16 -3.80 -15.41
N ALA A 178 -4.84 -4.15 -14.31
CA ALA A 178 -4.71 -5.44 -13.64
C ALA A 178 -5.51 -6.59 -14.31
N THR A 179 -6.05 -6.35 -15.51
CA THR A 179 -6.58 -7.41 -16.39
C THR A 179 -5.48 -8.12 -17.18
N ARG A 180 -4.30 -7.52 -17.29
CA ARG A 180 -3.12 -8.09 -17.97
C ARG A 180 -2.60 -9.33 -17.23
N THR A 181 -1.77 -10.12 -17.91
CA THR A 181 -1.16 -11.31 -17.31
C THR A 181 -0.23 -10.95 -16.14
N GLN A 182 -0.12 -11.86 -15.19
CA GLN A 182 0.74 -11.66 -14.02
C GLN A 182 2.19 -11.36 -14.42
N GLU A 183 2.71 -12.10 -15.41
CA GLU A 183 4.08 -11.96 -15.90
C GLU A 183 4.33 -10.58 -16.53
N ALA A 184 3.39 -10.10 -17.34
CA ALA A 184 3.50 -8.80 -17.99
C ALA A 184 3.49 -7.65 -16.95
N LEU A 185 2.59 -7.73 -15.96
CA LEU A 185 2.56 -6.78 -14.85
C LEU A 185 3.86 -6.82 -14.04
N THR A 186 4.31 -8.03 -13.66
CA THR A 186 5.55 -8.20 -12.89
C THR A 186 6.75 -7.61 -13.63
N SER A 187 6.86 -7.83 -14.93
CA SER A 187 7.97 -7.32 -15.75
C SER A 187 8.04 -5.80 -15.72
N ASP A 188 6.90 -5.13 -15.94
CA ASP A 188 6.85 -3.67 -15.94
C ASP A 188 7.11 -3.11 -14.53
N MET A 189 6.57 -3.73 -13.48
CA MET A 189 6.83 -3.36 -12.09
C MET A 189 8.32 -3.46 -11.75
N VAL A 190 8.98 -4.54 -12.15
CA VAL A 190 10.42 -4.74 -11.89
C VAL A 190 11.24 -3.63 -12.55
N LEU A 191 10.97 -3.29 -13.81
CA LEU A 191 11.66 -2.21 -14.52
C LEU A 191 11.49 -0.87 -13.83
N ALA A 192 10.25 -0.52 -13.45
CA ALA A 192 9.94 0.73 -12.76
C ALA A 192 10.66 0.79 -11.40
N VAL A 193 10.61 -0.29 -10.61
CA VAL A 193 11.22 -0.34 -9.28
C VAL A 193 12.74 -0.27 -9.36
N LEU A 194 13.40 -0.96 -10.28
CA LEU A 194 14.84 -0.86 -10.47
C LEU A 194 15.28 0.56 -10.83
N ASN A 195 14.51 1.24 -11.67
CA ASN A 195 14.76 2.66 -11.99
C ASN A 195 14.56 3.57 -10.76
N THR A 196 13.51 3.34 -9.98
CA THR A 196 13.24 4.09 -8.74
C THR A 196 14.38 3.89 -7.73
N ILE A 197 14.83 2.65 -7.50
CA ILE A 197 15.96 2.33 -6.62
C ILE A 197 17.21 3.09 -7.04
N LYS A 198 17.50 3.14 -8.34
CA LYS A 198 18.66 3.87 -8.86
C LYS A 198 18.57 5.37 -8.55
N ASN A 199 17.38 5.96 -8.67
CA ASN A 199 17.18 7.40 -8.56
C ASN A 199 17.11 7.87 -7.09
N CYS A 200 16.55 7.05 -6.18
CA CYS A 200 16.33 7.45 -4.79
C CYS A 200 17.52 7.18 -3.85
N LYS A 201 18.53 6.42 -4.27
CA LYS A 201 19.65 5.98 -3.42
C LYS A 201 20.32 7.10 -2.60
N THR A 202 20.44 8.28 -3.18
CA THR A 202 21.14 9.43 -2.58
C THR A 202 20.20 10.51 -2.08
N THR A 203 18.88 10.33 -2.24
CA THR A 203 17.90 11.30 -1.73
C THR A 203 17.49 10.93 -0.29
N PRO A 204 17.29 11.89 0.61
CA PRO A 204 16.82 11.59 1.96
C PRO A 204 15.42 10.97 1.92
N LEU A 205 15.06 10.25 2.99
CA LEU A 205 13.68 9.85 3.21
C LEU A 205 12.80 11.09 3.40
N ASN A 206 11.60 11.03 2.89
CA ASN A 206 10.66 12.14 2.91
C ASN A 206 9.49 11.81 3.86
N ASP A 207 9.30 12.63 4.91
CA ASP A 207 8.24 12.53 5.93
C ASP A 207 7.05 13.42 5.61
N ASP A 208 6.86 13.80 4.35
CA ASP A 208 5.89 14.81 3.95
C ASP A 208 4.62 14.21 3.32
N LEU A 209 4.33 12.94 3.59
CA LEU A 209 3.07 12.38 3.10
C LEU A 209 1.91 13.28 3.56
N TRP A 210 1.23 13.90 2.59
CA TRP A 210 0.09 14.81 2.77
C TRP A 210 0.32 16.06 3.62
N LYS A 211 1.54 16.39 4.02
CA LYS A 211 1.85 17.69 4.60
C LYS A 211 1.73 18.77 3.51
N GLN A 212 1.08 19.87 3.85
CA GLN A 212 0.96 21.08 3.03
C GLN A 212 2.13 22.01 3.28
#